data_4c21436d2720266e54a48bfcd9752f53
#
_entry.id   4c21436d2720266e54a48bfcd9752f53
#
_cell.length_a   1.000
_cell.length_b   1.000
_cell.length_c   1.000
_cell.angle_alpha   90.00
_cell.angle_beta   90.00
_cell.angle_gamma   90.00
#
_symmetry.space_group_name_H-M   'P 1'
#
loop_
_entity.id
_entity.type
_entity.pdbx_description
1 polymer ?
#
loop_
_entity_poly.entity_id
_entity_poly.type
_entity_poly.pdbx_seq_one_letter_code
_entity_poly.pdbx_strand_id
1 'polypeptide(L)'
;NEKNAREKEEAAILARNEQLRANLLRAISHDLRTPLTSISGNASNLLSNGKSFDEDTKLQLYTDIYDDSMWLINLVENLLAVTRIEEGRLNIRASANLIDEVIAEALHHVNRKSVEHCITVKHEEDFILAKIDARLIVQVIINIVDNAIKYTPKGSHIQIKTRKQDEHVIVTVADDGEGIPDELKPKVFDMFYSGANKIADSRR
;
A
#
# COMPACT_ATOMS: atom_id res chain seq x y z
N ASN A 1 18.29 11.16 42.43
CA ASN A 1 17.00 10.57 42.06
C ASN A 1 16.54 10.93 40.63
N GLU A 2 16.63 12.20 40.21
CA GLU A 2 16.23 12.62 38.87
C GLU A 2 17.12 12.06 37.76
N LYS A 3 18.45 11.97 37.97
CA LYS A 3 19.38 11.41 36.99
C LYS A 3 19.10 9.94 36.72
N ASN A 4 18.84 9.14 37.75
CA ASN A 4 18.50 7.74 37.60
C ASN A 4 17.11 7.52 36.91
N ALA A 5 16.19 8.46 37.09
CA ALA A 5 14.89 8.42 36.41
C ALA A 5 15.04 8.71 34.89
N ARG A 6 15.83 9.71 34.53
CA ARG A 6 16.14 10.03 33.11
C ARG A 6 16.88 8.89 32.41
N GLU A 7 17.93 8.32 33.06
CA GLU A 7 18.67 7.19 32.49
C GLU A 7 17.76 5.96 32.25
N LYS A 8 16.81 5.70 33.16
CA LYS A 8 15.81 4.63 32.97
C LYS A 8 14.83 4.92 31.83
N GLU A 9 14.41 6.17 31.70
CA GLU A 9 13.50 6.59 30.62
C GLU A 9 14.18 6.50 29.25
N GLU A 10 15.42 6.98 29.14
CA GLU A 10 16.21 6.86 27.90
C GLU A 10 16.48 5.40 27.53
N ALA A 11 16.81 4.55 28.50
CA ALA A 11 16.99 3.12 28.28
C ALA A 11 15.69 2.42 27.85
N ALA A 12 14.54 2.82 28.42
CA ALA A 12 13.24 2.27 28.04
C ALA A 12 12.84 2.69 26.62
N ILE A 13 13.12 3.93 26.22
CA ILE A 13 12.89 4.44 24.86
C ILE A 13 13.77 3.68 23.86
N LEU A 14 15.04 3.50 24.19
CA LEU A 14 15.98 2.76 23.32
C LEU A 14 15.54 1.30 23.16
N ALA A 15 15.21 0.61 24.27
CA ALA A 15 14.73 -0.76 24.22
C ALA A 15 13.42 -0.91 23.42
N ARG A 16 12.51 0.06 23.52
CA ARG A 16 11.28 0.09 22.73
C ARG A 16 11.56 0.26 21.24
N ASN A 17 12.50 1.13 20.88
CA ASN A 17 12.90 1.34 19.49
C ASN A 17 13.58 0.09 18.91
N GLU A 18 14.45 -0.57 19.66
CA GLU A 18 15.07 -1.84 19.27
C GLU A 18 14.01 -2.94 19.04
N GLN A 19 13.04 -3.05 19.95
CA GLN A 19 11.94 -4.02 19.82
C GLN A 19 11.07 -3.72 18.59
N LEU A 20 10.77 -2.44 18.33
CA LEU A 20 10.04 -2.03 17.13
C LEU A 20 10.80 -2.40 15.85
N ARG A 21 12.11 -2.14 15.80
CA ARG A 21 12.96 -2.54 14.66
C ARG A 21 13.00 -4.05 14.45
N ALA A 22 13.11 -4.82 15.52
CA ALA A 22 13.11 -6.27 15.43
C ALA A 22 11.77 -6.83 14.93
N ASN A 23 10.66 -6.28 15.41
CA ASN A 23 9.31 -6.64 14.95
C ASN A 23 9.10 -6.28 13.48
N LEU A 24 9.58 -5.08 13.07
CA LEU A 24 9.58 -4.62 11.69
C LEU A 24 10.30 -5.60 10.76
N LEU A 25 11.55 -5.93 11.07
CA LEU A 25 12.36 -6.85 10.26
C LEU A 25 11.70 -8.23 10.14
N ARG A 26 11.03 -8.69 11.21
CA ARG A 26 10.30 -9.96 11.17
C ARG A 26 9.07 -9.90 10.28
N ALA A 27 8.27 -8.82 10.38
CA ALA A 27 7.09 -8.60 9.55
C ALA A 27 7.47 -8.48 8.07
N ILE A 28 8.47 -7.65 7.75
CA ILE A 28 8.98 -7.49 6.38
C ILE A 28 9.50 -8.83 5.84
N SER A 29 10.26 -9.60 6.63
CA SER A 29 10.80 -10.89 6.19
C SER A 29 9.69 -11.89 5.88
N HIS A 30 8.60 -11.87 6.66
CA HIS A 30 7.42 -12.69 6.40
C HIS A 30 6.73 -12.26 5.12
N ASP A 31 6.48 -10.97 4.97
CA ASP A 31 5.74 -10.41 3.84
C ASP A 31 6.51 -10.49 2.52
N LEU A 32 7.84 -10.45 2.56
CA LEU A 32 8.70 -10.73 1.40
C LEU A 32 8.70 -12.22 1.02
N ARG A 33 8.66 -13.12 2.00
CA ARG A 33 8.79 -14.56 1.74
C ARG A 33 7.62 -15.12 0.94
N THR A 34 6.40 -14.68 1.22
CA THR A 34 5.18 -15.21 0.59
C THR A 34 5.20 -15.01 -0.93
N PRO A 35 5.33 -13.80 -1.48
CA PRO A 35 5.39 -13.58 -2.93
C PRO A 35 6.65 -14.19 -3.56
N LEU A 36 7.80 -14.16 -2.89
CA LEU A 36 9.01 -14.81 -3.40
C LEU A 36 8.83 -16.33 -3.54
N THR A 37 8.15 -16.97 -2.61
CA THR A 37 7.83 -18.41 -2.69
C THR A 37 6.87 -18.69 -3.84
N SER A 38 5.86 -17.85 -4.04
CA SER A 38 4.90 -17.95 -5.15
C SER A 38 5.62 -17.77 -6.50
N ILE A 39 6.41 -16.72 -6.67
CA ILE A 39 7.21 -16.48 -7.88
C ILE A 39 8.11 -17.67 -8.19
N SER A 40 8.87 -18.14 -7.19
CA SER A 40 9.79 -19.28 -7.36
C SER A 40 9.03 -20.57 -7.70
N GLY A 41 7.89 -20.83 -7.06
CA GLY A 41 7.06 -21.99 -7.31
C GLY A 41 6.46 -21.98 -8.72
N ASN A 42 5.87 -20.85 -9.13
CA ASN A 42 5.29 -20.68 -10.47
C ASN A 42 6.36 -20.77 -11.56
N ALA A 43 7.51 -20.15 -11.36
CA ALA A 43 8.63 -20.26 -12.30
C ALA A 43 9.16 -21.71 -12.39
N SER A 44 9.29 -22.42 -11.28
CA SER A 44 9.70 -23.81 -11.24
C SER A 44 8.70 -24.73 -11.98
N ASN A 45 7.41 -24.49 -11.80
CA ASN A 45 6.35 -25.21 -12.51
C ASN A 45 6.43 -24.99 -14.02
N LEU A 46 6.63 -23.76 -14.45
CA LEU A 46 6.82 -23.44 -15.88
C LEU A 46 8.05 -24.11 -16.47
N LEU A 47 9.17 -24.13 -15.74
CA LEU A 47 10.39 -24.77 -16.19
C LEU A 47 10.27 -26.30 -16.29
N SER A 48 9.60 -26.93 -15.33
CA SER A 48 9.53 -28.40 -15.24
C SER A 48 8.39 -28.96 -16.10
N ASN A 49 7.24 -28.30 -16.13
CA ASN A 49 5.99 -28.82 -16.72
C ASN A 49 5.40 -27.92 -17.81
N GLY A 50 6.08 -26.83 -18.19
CA GLY A 50 5.53 -25.81 -19.09
C GLY A 50 5.13 -26.34 -20.47
N LYS A 51 5.73 -27.45 -20.93
CA LYS A 51 5.34 -28.10 -22.20
C LYS A 51 3.99 -28.80 -22.13
N SER A 52 3.53 -29.20 -20.93
CA SER A 52 2.27 -29.91 -20.71
C SER A 52 1.11 -28.98 -20.36
N PHE A 53 1.40 -27.73 -20.02
CA PHE A 53 0.38 -26.72 -19.71
C PHE A 53 -0.23 -26.14 -20.98
N ASP A 54 -1.54 -25.89 -20.95
CA ASP A 54 -2.22 -25.09 -21.97
C ASP A 54 -1.78 -23.62 -21.86
N GLU A 55 -2.11 -22.84 -22.89
CA GLU A 55 -1.70 -21.43 -22.96
C GLU A 55 -2.37 -20.58 -21.88
N ASP A 56 -3.60 -20.90 -21.48
CA ASP A 56 -4.31 -20.18 -20.43
C ASP A 56 -3.64 -20.40 -19.06
N THR A 57 -3.27 -21.63 -18.74
CA THR A 57 -2.51 -21.94 -17.51
C THR A 57 -1.15 -21.25 -17.50
N LYS A 58 -0.42 -21.24 -18.62
CA LYS A 58 0.85 -20.52 -18.73
C LYS A 58 0.66 -19.03 -18.50
N LEU A 59 -0.33 -18.44 -19.15
CA LEU A 59 -0.64 -17.02 -19.02
C LEU A 59 -0.96 -16.68 -17.57
N GLN A 60 -1.74 -17.51 -16.88
CA GLN A 60 -2.04 -17.32 -15.45
C GLN A 60 -0.77 -17.34 -14.60
N LEU A 61 0.11 -18.33 -14.78
CA LEU A 61 1.36 -18.44 -14.04
C LEU A 61 2.31 -17.25 -14.29
N TYR A 62 2.41 -16.77 -15.54
CA TYR A 62 3.17 -15.57 -15.84
C TYR A 62 2.57 -14.32 -15.20
N THR A 63 1.24 -14.22 -15.19
CA THR A 63 0.54 -13.11 -14.56
C THR A 63 0.77 -13.09 -13.07
N ASP A 64 0.67 -14.25 -12.40
CA ASP A 64 0.92 -14.37 -10.97
C ASP A 64 2.36 -13.98 -10.60
N ILE A 65 3.35 -14.41 -11.41
CA ILE A 65 4.76 -14.01 -11.22
C ILE A 65 4.92 -12.50 -11.36
N TYR A 66 4.28 -11.90 -12.36
CA TYR A 66 4.35 -10.47 -12.60
C TYR A 66 3.71 -9.68 -11.45
N ASP A 67 2.50 -10.05 -11.04
CA ASP A 67 1.77 -9.37 -9.97
C ASP A 67 2.51 -9.43 -8.63
N ASP A 68 3.04 -10.61 -8.28
CA ASP A 68 3.85 -10.78 -7.07
C ASP A 68 5.16 -9.97 -7.12
N SER A 69 5.77 -9.87 -8.31
CA SER A 69 6.98 -9.05 -8.51
C SER A 69 6.68 -7.56 -8.35
N MET A 70 5.57 -7.07 -8.91
CA MET A 70 5.15 -5.68 -8.78
C MET A 70 4.80 -5.34 -7.33
N TRP A 71 4.15 -6.27 -6.63
CA TRP A 71 3.87 -6.12 -5.20
C TRP A 71 5.16 -5.97 -4.37
N LEU A 72 6.19 -6.80 -4.68
CA LEU A 72 7.50 -6.70 -4.02
C LEU A 72 8.19 -5.35 -4.27
N ILE A 73 8.13 -4.86 -5.49
CA ILE A 73 8.69 -3.53 -5.84
C ILE A 73 8.02 -2.46 -5.00
N ASN A 74 6.68 -2.43 -4.94
CA ASN A 74 5.93 -1.48 -4.15
C ASN A 74 6.26 -1.57 -2.64
N LEU A 75 6.41 -2.78 -2.10
CA LEU A 75 6.79 -2.99 -0.70
C LEU A 75 8.17 -2.39 -0.40
N VAL A 76 9.16 -2.63 -1.27
CA VAL A 76 10.52 -2.10 -1.13
C VAL A 76 10.51 -0.56 -1.21
N GLU A 77 9.78 0.02 -2.15
CA GLU A 77 9.66 1.48 -2.29
C GLU A 77 9.02 2.11 -1.05
N ASN A 78 7.96 1.51 -0.52
CA ASN A 78 7.31 1.96 0.71
C ASN A 78 8.29 1.91 1.91
N LEU A 79 9.08 0.83 2.03
CA LEU A 79 10.07 0.70 3.08
C LEU A 79 11.17 1.77 2.97
N LEU A 80 11.67 2.03 1.76
CA LEU A 80 12.64 3.09 1.51
C LEU A 80 12.07 4.47 1.80
N ALA A 81 10.78 4.71 1.54
CA ALA A 81 10.12 5.96 1.90
C ALA A 81 10.06 6.14 3.42
N VAL A 82 9.69 5.09 4.18
CA VAL A 82 9.67 5.12 5.65
C VAL A 82 11.05 5.42 6.21
N THR A 83 12.10 4.75 5.74
CA THR A 83 13.48 4.98 6.21
C THR A 83 13.95 6.42 5.95
N ARG A 84 13.60 6.99 4.78
CA ARG A 84 13.93 8.40 4.47
C ARG A 84 13.20 9.39 5.38
N ILE A 85 11.96 9.08 5.78
CA ILE A 85 11.18 9.88 6.74
C ILE A 85 11.84 9.82 8.12
N GLU A 86 12.17 8.61 8.61
CA GLU A 86 12.81 8.43 9.93
C GLU A 86 14.17 9.11 10.03
N GLU A 87 14.94 9.11 8.95
CA GLU A 87 16.24 9.79 8.87
C GLU A 87 16.13 11.31 8.67
N GLY A 88 14.92 11.87 8.55
CA GLY A 88 14.69 13.28 8.25
C GLY A 88 15.20 13.70 6.86
N ARG A 89 15.41 12.74 5.97
CA ARG A 89 15.95 12.96 4.61
C ARG A 89 14.88 13.05 3.53
N LEU A 90 13.61 13.05 3.90
CA LEU A 90 12.53 13.22 2.94
C LEU A 90 12.57 14.64 2.36
N ASN A 91 13.13 14.80 1.19
CA ASN A 91 13.16 16.05 0.47
C ASN A 91 11.90 16.18 -0.40
N ILE A 92 10.89 16.87 0.12
CA ILE A 92 9.62 17.11 -0.58
C ILE A 92 9.86 18.18 -1.65
N ARG A 93 9.65 17.82 -2.91
CA ARG A 93 9.77 18.73 -4.06
C ARG A 93 8.38 19.15 -4.52
N ALA A 94 7.77 20.07 -3.78
CA ALA A 94 6.45 20.58 -4.11
C ALA A 94 6.49 21.54 -5.31
N SER A 95 5.71 21.24 -6.34
CA SER A 95 5.45 22.08 -7.51
C SER A 95 3.96 22.12 -7.83
N ALA A 96 3.53 23.06 -8.67
CA ALA A 96 2.15 23.11 -9.13
C ALA A 96 1.91 21.94 -10.10
N ASN A 97 0.95 21.08 -9.77
CA ASN A 97 0.58 19.91 -10.58
C ASN A 97 -0.94 19.86 -10.74
N LEU A 98 -1.41 19.40 -11.89
CA LEU A 98 -2.81 19.07 -12.13
C LEU A 98 -3.16 17.79 -11.39
N ILE A 99 -4.17 17.85 -10.52
CA ILE A 99 -4.60 16.68 -9.73
C ILE A 99 -5.10 15.56 -10.64
N ASP A 100 -5.75 15.90 -11.74
CA ASP A 100 -6.28 14.93 -12.70
C ASP A 100 -5.16 14.08 -13.33
N GLU A 101 -4.02 14.72 -13.68
CA GLU A 101 -2.85 14.01 -14.19
C GLU A 101 -2.23 13.10 -13.13
N VAL A 102 -2.16 13.56 -11.89
CA VAL A 102 -1.62 12.76 -10.78
C VAL A 102 -2.50 11.53 -10.50
N ILE A 103 -3.82 11.67 -10.55
CA ILE A 103 -4.75 10.55 -10.39
C ILE A 103 -4.65 9.59 -11.59
N ALA A 104 -4.60 10.10 -12.81
CA ALA A 104 -4.48 9.28 -14.02
C ALA A 104 -3.18 8.46 -13.99
N GLU A 105 -2.06 9.07 -13.60
CA GLU A 105 -0.77 8.39 -13.41
C GLU A 105 -0.87 7.30 -12.33
N ALA A 106 -1.47 7.60 -11.18
CA ALA A 106 -1.67 6.61 -10.13
C ALA A 106 -2.49 5.41 -10.61
N LEU A 107 -3.60 5.65 -11.32
CA LEU A 107 -4.46 4.58 -11.83
C LEU A 107 -3.79 3.74 -12.92
N HIS A 108 -2.83 4.30 -13.64
CA HIS A 108 -2.02 3.53 -14.61
C HIS A 108 -1.14 2.47 -13.91
N HIS A 109 -0.72 2.74 -12.66
CA HIS A 109 0.14 1.87 -11.87
C HIS A 109 -0.61 0.96 -10.89
N VAL A 110 -1.92 1.12 -10.76
CA VAL A 110 -2.75 0.26 -9.91
C VAL A 110 -2.74 -1.18 -10.42
N ASN A 111 -2.81 -2.14 -9.50
CA ASN A 111 -2.79 -3.57 -9.76
C ASN A 111 -3.77 -3.96 -10.88
N ARG A 112 -3.36 -4.91 -11.75
CA ARG A 112 -4.18 -5.46 -12.84
C ARG A 112 -5.53 -6.01 -12.39
N LYS A 113 -5.66 -6.45 -11.15
CA LYS A 113 -6.94 -6.85 -10.54
C LYS A 113 -7.97 -5.72 -10.51
N SER A 114 -7.55 -4.47 -10.77
CA SER A 114 -8.46 -3.34 -10.94
C SER A 114 -9.51 -3.57 -12.05
N VAL A 115 -9.20 -4.39 -13.08
CA VAL A 115 -10.16 -4.74 -14.14
C VAL A 115 -11.37 -5.53 -13.62
N GLU A 116 -11.27 -6.13 -12.43
CA GLU A 116 -12.36 -6.84 -11.77
C GLU A 116 -13.26 -5.90 -10.94
N HIS A 117 -12.93 -4.61 -10.88
CA HIS A 117 -13.65 -3.57 -10.12
C HIS A 117 -14.10 -2.43 -11.03
N CYS A 118 -15.14 -1.72 -10.63
CA CYS A 118 -15.62 -0.53 -11.33
C CYS A 118 -14.98 0.72 -10.70
N ILE A 119 -13.85 1.19 -11.26
CA ILE A 119 -13.18 2.40 -10.78
C ILE A 119 -13.71 3.61 -11.54
N THR A 120 -14.23 4.60 -10.83
CA THR A 120 -14.74 5.85 -11.39
C THR A 120 -14.02 7.05 -10.81
N VAL A 121 -13.70 8.03 -11.65
CA VAL A 121 -13.11 9.30 -11.24
C VAL A 121 -14.11 10.41 -11.53
N LYS A 122 -14.35 11.29 -10.55
CA LYS A 122 -15.23 12.45 -10.67
C LYS A 122 -14.52 13.70 -10.16
N HIS A 123 -14.49 14.73 -10.96
CA HIS A 123 -13.98 16.04 -10.61
C HIS A 123 -15.16 17.00 -10.40
N GLU A 124 -15.18 17.74 -9.30
CA GLU A 124 -16.20 18.78 -9.08
C GLU A 124 -15.90 20.05 -9.87
N GLU A 125 -14.62 20.29 -10.15
CA GLU A 125 -14.11 21.43 -10.96
C GLU A 125 -13.07 20.92 -11.94
N ASP A 126 -12.99 21.57 -13.11
CA ASP A 126 -11.94 21.32 -14.10
C ASP A 126 -10.63 22.00 -13.72
N PHE A 127 -9.50 21.39 -14.05
CA PHE A 127 -8.15 21.97 -13.91
C PHE A 127 -7.76 22.37 -12.47
N ILE A 128 -8.02 21.49 -11.48
CA ILE A 128 -7.58 21.72 -10.11
C ILE A 128 -6.05 21.60 -10.02
N LEU A 129 -5.38 22.71 -9.69
CA LEU A 129 -3.93 22.76 -9.42
C LEU A 129 -3.65 22.65 -7.93
N ALA A 130 -2.68 21.83 -7.56
CA ALA A 130 -2.18 21.73 -6.19
C ALA A 130 -0.66 21.85 -6.15
N LYS A 131 -0.13 22.49 -5.10
CA LYS A 131 1.31 22.55 -4.82
C LYS A 131 1.72 21.32 -4.02
N ILE A 132 2.15 20.29 -4.72
CA ILE A 132 2.43 18.95 -4.18
C ILE A 132 3.70 18.35 -4.78
N ASP A 133 4.28 17.35 -4.12
CA ASP A 133 5.21 16.42 -4.74
C ASP A 133 4.39 15.31 -5.41
N ALA A 134 4.24 15.40 -6.74
CA ALA A 134 3.38 14.50 -7.50
C ALA A 134 3.73 13.03 -7.29
N ARG A 135 5.03 12.67 -7.20
CA ARG A 135 5.48 11.29 -7.00
C ARG A 135 4.98 10.70 -5.69
N LEU A 136 5.03 11.49 -4.61
CA LEU A 136 4.55 11.06 -3.30
C LEU A 136 3.03 10.89 -3.28
N ILE A 137 2.30 11.83 -3.92
CA ILE A 137 0.84 11.75 -3.98
C ILE A 137 0.38 10.59 -4.87
N VAL A 138 1.04 10.35 -6.01
CA VAL A 138 0.80 9.15 -6.84
C VAL A 138 0.92 7.89 -5.99
N GLN A 139 1.99 7.75 -5.19
CA GLN A 139 2.20 6.60 -4.33
C GLN A 139 1.10 6.46 -3.26
N VAL A 140 0.67 7.57 -2.66
CA VAL A 140 -0.45 7.58 -1.69
C VAL A 140 -1.73 7.07 -2.35
N ILE A 141 -2.06 7.57 -3.55
CA ILE A 141 -3.29 7.15 -4.26
C ILE A 141 -3.21 5.66 -4.63
N ILE A 142 -2.08 5.18 -5.15
CA ILE A 142 -1.87 3.76 -5.47
C ILE A 142 -2.14 2.92 -4.21
N ASN A 143 -1.52 3.24 -3.08
CA ASN A 143 -1.68 2.49 -1.83
C ASN A 143 -3.13 2.43 -1.36
N ILE A 144 -3.87 3.54 -1.47
CA ILE A 144 -5.27 3.58 -1.05
C ILE A 144 -6.16 2.78 -2.00
N VAL A 145 -5.97 2.94 -3.31
CA VAL A 145 -6.76 2.22 -4.33
C VAL A 145 -6.46 0.72 -4.31
N ASP A 146 -5.19 0.31 -4.17
CA ASP A 146 -4.82 -1.10 -4.02
C ASP A 146 -5.42 -1.72 -2.75
N ASN A 147 -5.50 -0.97 -1.66
CA ASN A 147 -6.22 -1.41 -0.46
C ASN A 147 -7.71 -1.60 -0.74
N ALA A 148 -8.36 -0.66 -1.43
CA ALA A 148 -9.76 -0.80 -1.81
C ALA A 148 -9.99 -2.05 -2.67
N ILE A 149 -9.14 -2.30 -3.68
CA ILE A 149 -9.20 -3.51 -4.53
C ILE A 149 -9.01 -4.79 -3.71
N LYS A 150 -8.05 -4.78 -2.77
CA LYS A 150 -7.71 -5.95 -1.96
C LYS A 150 -8.80 -6.34 -0.96
N TYR A 151 -9.49 -5.37 -0.40
CA TYR A 151 -10.44 -5.58 0.70
C TYR A 151 -11.90 -5.52 0.26
N THR A 152 -12.17 -5.40 -1.03
CA THR A 152 -13.54 -5.46 -1.59
C THR A 152 -13.73 -6.67 -2.48
N PRO A 153 -14.95 -7.23 -2.61
CA PRO A 153 -15.26 -8.30 -3.54
C PRO A 153 -15.07 -7.85 -5.00
N LYS A 154 -14.89 -8.84 -5.90
CA LYS A 154 -14.91 -8.59 -7.34
C LYS A 154 -16.25 -7.93 -7.74
N GLY A 155 -16.18 -6.96 -8.63
CA GLY A 155 -17.35 -6.20 -9.08
C GLY A 155 -17.69 -4.99 -8.21
N SER A 156 -16.98 -4.76 -7.11
CA SER A 156 -17.17 -3.60 -6.25
C SER A 156 -16.87 -2.27 -6.96
N HIS A 157 -17.48 -1.21 -6.47
CA HIS A 157 -17.27 0.14 -6.99
C HIS A 157 -16.28 0.90 -6.13
N ILE A 158 -15.26 1.44 -6.79
CA ILE A 158 -14.27 2.33 -6.16
C ILE A 158 -14.43 3.69 -6.82
N GLN A 159 -14.72 4.71 -6.04
CA GLN A 159 -14.93 6.06 -6.55
C GLN A 159 -13.86 7.01 -6.02
N ILE A 160 -13.18 7.70 -6.94
CA ILE A 160 -12.24 8.77 -6.62
C ILE A 160 -12.94 10.10 -6.94
N LYS A 161 -12.98 11.00 -5.96
CA LYS A 161 -13.54 12.35 -6.12
C LYS A 161 -12.50 13.38 -5.80
N THR A 162 -12.48 14.47 -6.58
CA THR A 162 -11.65 15.63 -6.30
C THR A 162 -12.51 16.87 -6.17
N ARG A 163 -12.20 17.69 -5.19
CA ARG A 163 -12.83 18.99 -4.99
C ARG A 163 -11.85 19.98 -4.41
N LYS A 164 -12.07 21.24 -4.70
CA LYS A 164 -11.37 22.34 -4.03
C LYS A 164 -12.21 22.80 -2.84
N GLN A 165 -11.55 22.97 -1.70
CA GLN A 165 -12.17 23.53 -0.51
C GLN A 165 -11.20 24.54 0.11
N ASP A 166 -11.55 25.83 0.03
CA ASP A 166 -10.70 26.94 0.44
C ASP A 166 -9.30 26.86 -0.24
N GLU A 167 -8.24 26.82 0.55
CA GLU A 167 -6.86 26.70 0.08
C GLU A 167 -6.37 25.26 -0.09
N HIS A 168 -7.28 24.26 0.03
CA HIS A 168 -6.96 22.84 -0.03
C HIS A 168 -7.62 22.14 -1.20
N VAL A 169 -6.95 21.13 -1.71
CA VAL A 169 -7.56 20.15 -2.62
C VAL A 169 -7.82 18.88 -1.84
N ILE A 170 -9.07 18.42 -1.89
CA ILE A 170 -9.51 17.19 -1.24
C ILE A 170 -9.65 16.10 -2.29
N VAL A 171 -8.90 15.01 -2.12
CA VAL A 171 -9.06 13.78 -2.90
C VAL A 171 -9.70 12.74 -1.98
N THR A 172 -10.85 12.24 -2.38
CA THR A 172 -11.59 11.21 -1.65
C THR A 172 -11.57 9.92 -2.44
N VAL A 173 -11.18 8.84 -1.82
CA VAL A 173 -11.32 7.47 -2.36
C VAL A 173 -12.35 6.74 -1.51
N ALA A 174 -13.40 6.27 -2.13
CA ALA A 174 -14.48 5.54 -1.46
C ALA A 174 -14.72 4.20 -2.17
N ASP A 175 -14.90 3.16 -1.39
CA ASP A 175 -15.28 1.82 -1.85
C ASP A 175 -16.62 1.41 -1.23
N ASP A 176 -17.26 0.37 -1.77
CA ASP A 176 -18.51 -0.21 -1.28
C ASP A 176 -18.29 -1.52 -0.50
N GLY A 177 -17.08 -1.70 0.06
CA GLY A 177 -16.73 -2.84 0.90
C GLY A 177 -17.36 -2.79 2.30
N GLU A 178 -17.02 -3.78 3.13
CA GLU A 178 -17.53 -3.90 4.51
C GLU A 178 -17.07 -2.75 5.44
N GLY A 179 -16.08 -1.97 4.99
CA GLY A 179 -15.51 -0.87 5.76
C GLY A 179 -14.60 -1.36 6.89
N ILE A 180 -14.16 -0.39 7.71
CA ILE A 180 -13.28 -0.62 8.85
C ILE A 180 -14.08 -0.41 10.13
N PRO A 181 -14.11 -1.40 11.06
CA PRO A 181 -14.77 -1.25 12.36
C PRO A 181 -14.25 -0.01 13.11
N ASP A 182 -15.15 0.73 13.77
CA ASP A 182 -14.81 1.99 14.44
C ASP A 182 -13.68 1.83 15.47
N GLU A 183 -13.64 0.70 16.16
CA GLU A 183 -12.59 0.36 17.14
C GLU A 183 -11.18 0.27 16.51
N LEU A 184 -11.10 -0.03 15.21
CA LEU A 184 -9.85 -0.21 14.48
C LEU A 184 -9.40 1.05 13.76
N LYS A 185 -10.31 1.98 13.46
CA LYS A 185 -10.00 3.24 12.74
C LYS A 185 -8.86 4.05 13.36
N PRO A 186 -8.75 4.21 14.70
CA PRO A 186 -7.63 4.92 15.30
C PRO A 186 -6.26 4.27 15.06
N LYS A 187 -6.25 2.97 14.72
CA LYS A 187 -5.03 2.16 14.57
C LYS A 187 -4.60 1.94 13.12
N VAL A 188 -5.42 2.33 12.13
CA VAL A 188 -5.12 2.06 10.71
C VAL A 188 -3.88 2.77 10.19
N PHE A 189 -3.47 3.85 10.87
CA PHE A 189 -2.24 4.59 10.58
C PHE A 189 -1.07 4.18 11.47
N ASP A 190 -1.27 3.26 12.42
CA ASP A 190 -0.16 2.74 13.22
C ASP A 190 0.77 1.92 12.33
N MET A 191 2.07 2.11 12.53
CA MET A 191 3.09 1.38 11.78
C MET A 191 2.91 -0.13 11.99
N PHE A 192 2.88 -0.92 10.91
CA PHE A 192 2.71 -2.39 10.92
C PHE A 192 1.34 -2.89 11.40
N TYR A 193 0.34 -2.03 11.48
CA TYR A 193 -1.00 -2.48 11.76
C TYR A 193 -1.57 -3.20 10.53
N SER A 194 -1.94 -4.46 10.70
CA SER A 194 -2.67 -5.24 9.71
C SER A 194 -3.96 -5.77 10.34
N GLY A 195 -5.11 -5.40 9.78
CA GLY A 195 -6.41 -5.90 10.23
C GLY A 195 -6.56 -7.44 10.09
N ALA A 196 -5.74 -8.07 9.26
CA ALA A 196 -5.76 -9.52 9.01
C ALA A 196 -5.43 -10.38 10.24
N ASN A 197 -4.69 -9.87 11.20
CA ASN A 197 -4.33 -10.62 12.41
C ASN A 197 -5.50 -10.88 13.37
N LYS A 198 -6.65 -10.20 13.21
CA LYS A 198 -7.87 -10.46 14.03
C LYS A 198 -8.92 -11.31 13.31
N ILE A 199 -8.91 -11.33 11.98
CA ILE A 199 -9.87 -12.13 11.19
C ILE A 199 -9.52 -13.63 11.22
N ALA A 200 -8.24 -13.96 11.38
CA ALA A 200 -7.79 -15.36 11.54
C ALA A 200 -8.18 -15.96 12.89
N ASP A 201 -8.35 -15.15 13.94
CA ASP A 201 -8.68 -15.62 15.31
C ASP A 201 -10.20 -15.75 15.55
N SER A 202 -11.03 -15.17 14.70
CA SER A 202 -12.51 -15.23 14.82
C SER A 202 -13.14 -16.36 13.98
N ARG A 203 -12.35 -17.21 13.32
CA ARG A 203 -12.79 -18.40 12.56
C ARG A 203 -12.30 -19.71 13.17
N ARG A 204 -12.13 -19.74 14.49
CA ARG A 204 -12.00 -20.98 15.24
C ARG A 204 -13.24 -21.25 16.07
#